data_1aac7f1a6a41bc59470e658795fc7e72
#
_entry.id   1aac7f1a6a41bc59470e658795fc7e72
#
_cell.length_a   1.000
_cell.length_b   1.000
_cell.length_c   1.000
_cell.angle_alpha   90.00
_cell.angle_beta   90.00
_cell.angle_gamma   90.00
#
_symmetry.space_group_name_H-M   'P 1'
#
loop_
_entity.id
_entity.type
_entity.pdbx_description
1 polymer ?
#
loop_
_entity_poly.entity_id
_entity_poly.type
_entity_poly.pdbx_seq_one_letter_code
_entity_poly.pdbx_strand_id
1 'polypeptide(L)'
;MENTKKDVQHEKIAKKGARIMIAAPQSGSGKTLITCALLQALKEKNYHLESFKCGPDYIDPMFHKTVLGISSRNLDPFFTEDSITRKLLSKGQDSRDLAVIEGVMGLYDGLGGIREEASSYALAKATNTPILLTVNARGMGRSLLALLSGFLQYDTAHLIKGVILNQTPSSFASVLAKEIEETFHIPVVASFPVRDDVRIESRHLGLILPEEIPGLKQRLYRLSQILNDT
;
A
#
# COMPACT_ATOMS: atom_id res chain seq x y z
N MET A 1 28.99 -32.64 19.54
CA MET A 1 27.55 -32.27 19.52
C MET A 1 27.45 -31.00 18.72
N GLU A 2 27.32 -31.16 17.39
CA GLU A 2 27.20 -30.05 16.44
C GLU A 2 25.73 -29.61 16.33
N ASN A 3 25.50 -28.36 16.67
CA ASN A 3 24.19 -27.73 16.63
C ASN A 3 23.99 -27.15 15.23
N THR A 4 23.44 -27.93 14.31
CA THR A 4 23.05 -27.51 12.98
C THR A 4 21.84 -26.56 13.09
N LYS A 5 22.10 -25.26 13.03
CA LYS A 5 21.06 -24.27 12.74
C LYS A 5 20.51 -24.55 11.35
N LYS A 6 19.29 -25.07 11.28
CA LYS A 6 18.53 -25.11 10.03
C LYS A 6 18.17 -23.68 9.66
N ASP A 7 18.87 -23.13 8.67
CA ASP A 7 18.43 -21.94 7.93
C ASP A 7 17.12 -22.32 7.19
N VAL A 8 16.01 -21.84 7.73
CA VAL A 8 14.73 -21.87 7.01
C VAL A 8 14.83 -20.79 5.93
N GLN A 9 15.30 -21.19 4.75
CA GLN A 9 15.16 -20.38 3.56
C GLN A 9 13.66 -20.24 3.29
N HIS A 10 13.12 -19.04 3.54
CA HIS A 10 11.79 -18.70 3.06
C HIS A 10 11.84 -18.68 1.53
N GLU A 11 11.28 -19.68 0.93
CA GLU A 11 11.16 -19.81 -0.50
C GLU A 11 10.41 -18.58 -1.06
N LYS A 12 11.04 -17.85 -1.98
CA LYS A 12 10.42 -16.70 -2.64
C LYS A 12 9.21 -17.15 -3.45
N ILE A 13 8.01 -16.94 -2.92
CA ILE A 13 6.75 -17.38 -3.55
C ILE A 13 6.27 -16.39 -4.63
N ALA A 14 6.93 -15.25 -4.82
CA ALA A 14 6.50 -14.27 -5.80
C ALA A 14 6.60 -14.81 -7.24
N LYS A 15 5.45 -14.96 -7.89
CA LYS A 15 5.39 -15.29 -9.31
C LYS A 15 5.87 -14.09 -10.12
N LYS A 16 6.62 -14.34 -11.21
CA LYS A 16 7.03 -13.28 -12.15
C LYS A 16 5.81 -12.45 -12.55
N GLY A 17 5.91 -11.12 -12.37
CA GLY A 17 4.80 -10.19 -12.64
C GLY A 17 3.78 -10.03 -11.50
N ALA A 18 4.08 -10.47 -10.28
CA ALA A 18 3.24 -10.19 -9.13
C ALA A 18 3.13 -8.68 -8.88
N ARG A 19 1.94 -8.23 -8.51
CA ARG A 19 1.68 -6.81 -8.23
C ARG A 19 0.60 -6.64 -7.20
N ILE A 20 0.62 -5.49 -6.51
CA ILE A 20 -0.37 -5.12 -5.51
C ILE A 20 -0.53 -3.60 -5.49
N MET A 21 -1.72 -3.13 -5.19
CA MET A 21 -2.01 -1.71 -5.00
C MET A 21 -2.34 -1.42 -3.53
N ILE A 22 -1.74 -0.38 -2.98
CA ILE A 22 -2.11 0.21 -1.70
C ILE A 22 -3.04 1.38 -1.97
N ALA A 23 -4.30 1.27 -1.61
CA ALA A 23 -5.30 2.32 -1.77
C ALA A 23 -6.00 2.61 -0.44
N ALA A 24 -6.84 3.64 -0.41
CA ALA A 24 -7.53 4.03 0.82
C ALA A 24 -8.90 4.66 0.51
N PRO A 25 -9.82 4.73 1.48
CA PRO A 25 -11.10 5.41 1.31
C PRO A 25 -10.99 6.90 1.01
N GLN A 26 -9.92 7.55 1.49
CA GLN A 26 -9.72 8.99 1.35
C GLN A 26 -8.24 9.38 1.46
N SER A 27 -7.93 10.62 1.10
CA SER A 27 -6.63 11.23 1.37
C SER A 27 -6.35 11.28 2.89
N GLY A 28 -5.06 11.25 3.27
CA GLY A 28 -4.66 11.29 4.68
C GLY A 28 -4.85 9.98 5.45
N SER A 29 -5.26 8.90 4.82
CA SER A 29 -5.40 7.57 5.46
C SER A 29 -4.07 6.87 5.73
N GLY A 30 -2.93 7.43 5.28
CA GLY A 30 -1.59 6.90 5.53
C GLY A 30 -1.03 6.01 4.41
N LYS A 31 -1.59 6.07 3.19
CA LYS A 31 -1.13 5.27 2.02
C LYS A 31 0.39 5.33 1.84
N THR A 32 0.94 6.53 1.70
CA THR A 32 2.38 6.71 1.42
C THR A 32 3.25 6.10 2.50
N LEU A 33 2.92 6.33 3.77
CA LEU A 33 3.67 5.78 4.88
C LEU A 33 3.65 4.25 4.89
N ILE A 34 2.48 3.66 4.68
CA ILE A 34 2.28 2.21 4.63
C ILE A 34 2.95 1.61 3.39
N THR A 35 2.86 2.27 2.23
CA THR A 35 3.58 1.84 1.02
C THR A 35 5.08 1.81 1.24
N CYS A 36 5.64 2.86 1.86
CA CYS A 36 7.06 2.91 2.18
C CYS A 36 7.47 1.83 3.19
N ALA A 37 6.65 1.58 4.22
CA ALA A 37 6.90 0.52 5.20
C ALA A 37 6.89 -0.87 4.54
N LEU A 38 5.92 -1.13 3.66
CA LEU A 38 5.82 -2.38 2.90
C LEU A 38 7.01 -2.57 1.97
N LEU A 39 7.37 -1.54 1.21
CA LEU A 39 8.54 -1.56 0.33
C LEU A 39 9.83 -1.84 1.12
N GLN A 40 10.00 -1.22 2.28
CA GLN A 40 11.16 -1.44 3.16
C GLN A 40 11.18 -2.89 3.69
N ALA A 41 10.07 -3.40 4.20
CA ALA A 41 9.98 -4.77 4.71
C ALA A 41 10.28 -5.82 3.63
N LEU A 42 9.74 -5.65 2.43
CA LEU A 42 10.00 -6.54 1.30
C LEU A 42 11.44 -6.46 0.82
N LYS A 43 12.04 -5.27 0.82
CA LYS A 43 13.46 -5.08 0.48
C LYS A 43 14.37 -5.79 1.48
N GLU A 44 14.07 -5.74 2.78
CA GLU A 44 14.80 -6.47 3.82
C GLU A 44 14.73 -7.99 3.64
N LYS A 45 13.65 -8.48 3.05
CA LYS A 45 13.48 -9.89 2.65
C LYS A 45 14.11 -10.21 1.29
N ASN A 46 14.92 -9.30 0.73
CA ASN A 46 15.64 -9.44 -0.54
C ASN A 46 14.74 -9.63 -1.78
N TYR A 47 13.52 -9.05 -1.77
CA TYR A 47 12.73 -8.97 -3.00
C TYR A 47 13.27 -7.87 -3.92
N HIS A 48 13.28 -8.14 -5.23
CA HIS A 48 13.54 -7.13 -6.25
C HIS A 48 12.23 -6.41 -6.57
N LEU A 49 12.15 -5.15 -6.18
CA LEU A 49 10.92 -4.37 -6.21
C LEU A 49 10.94 -3.32 -7.32
N GLU A 50 9.78 -3.06 -7.88
CA GLU A 50 9.47 -1.85 -8.62
C GLU A 50 8.29 -1.17 -7.94
N SER A 51 8.33 0.15 -7.87
CA SER A 51 7.25 0.94 -7.29
C SER A 51 6.59 1.80 -8.35
N PHE A 52 5.30 1.99 -8.22
CA PHE A 52 4.52 2.89 -9.06
C PHE A 52 3.65 3.79 -8.22
N LYS A 53 3.40 5.00 -8.74
CA LYS A 53 2.42 5.93 -8.19
C LYS A 53 1.30 6.14 -9.20
N CYS A 54 0.05 6.05 -8.76
CA CYS A 54 -1.11 6.44 -9.56
C CYS A 54 -1.15 7.97 -9.71
N GLY A 55 -1.31 8.45 -10.95
CA GLY A 55 -1.39 9.87 -11.25
C GLY A 55 -0.03 10.56 -11.42
N PRO A 56 -0.02 11.88 -11.69
CA PRO A 56 1.17 12.66 -12.04
C PRO A 56 1.89 13.21 -10.80
N ASP A 57 2.15 12.37 -9.81
CA ASP A 57 2.82 12.75 -8.57
C ASP A 57 4.34 12.62 -8.69
N TYR A 58 5.09 13.65 -8.28
CA TYR A 58 6.55 13.64 -8.28
C TYR A 58 7.17 13.29 -6.94
N ILE A 59 6.47 13.54 -5.85
CA ILE A 59 7.01 13.50 -4.50
C ILE A 59 7.06 12.07 -3.97
N ASP A 60 5.96 11.32 -4.07
CA ASP A 60 5.92 9.93 -3.62
C ASP A 60 6.94 9.05 -4.37
N PRO A 61 7.11 9.14 -5.72
CA PRO A 61 8.20 8.47 -6.42
C PRO A 61 9.60 8.85 -5.91
N MET A 62 9.82 10.11 -5.52
CA MET A 62 11.07 10.54 -4.93
C MET A 62 11.31 9.87 -3.56
N PHE A 63 10.27 9.75 -2.72
CA PHE A 63 10.40 9.01 -1.45
C PHE A 63 10.86 7.57 -1.68
N HIS A 64 10.25 6.87 -2.62
CA HIS A 64 10.62 5.48 -2.92
C HIS A 64 12.05 5.38 -3.44
N LYS A 65 12.46 6.29 -4.33
CA LYS A 65 13.79 6.29 -4.93
C LYS A 65 14.88 6.76 -3.98
N THR A 66 14.70 7.94 -3.36
CA THR A 66 15.75 8.58 -2.56
C THR A 66 15.90 7.93 -1.19
N VAL A 67 14.78 7.56 -0.54
CA VAL A 67 14.82 7.00 0.82
C VAL A 67 15.07 5.50 0.79
N LEU A 68 14.35 4.78 -0.08
CA LEU A 68 14.38 3.32 -0.12
C LEU A 68 15.32 2.76 -1.19
N GLY A 69 15.77 3.58 -2.15
CA GLY A 69 16.58 3.13 -3.28
C GLY A 69 15.82 2.18 -4.21
N ILE A 70 14.48 2.30 -4.24
CA ILE A 70 13.61 1.50 -5.11
C ILE A 70 13.22 2.35 -6.31
N SER A 71 13.38 1.80 -7.53
CA SER A 71 12.91 2.46 -8.74
C SER A 71 11.41 2.74 -8.64
N SER A 72 11.01 3.96 -8.99
CA SER A 72 9.60 4.38 -8.94
C SER A 72 9.23 5.18 -10.18
N ARG A 73 8.02 4.96 -10.69
CA ARG A 73 7.46 5.60 -11.88
C ARG A 73 5.99 5.93 -11.67
N ASN A 74 5.47 6.81 -12.51
CA ASN A 74 4.04 7.11 -12.51
C ASN A 74 3.30 6.21 -13.50
N LEU A 75 2.09 5.79 -13.11
CA LEU A 75 1.07 5.23 -13.99
C LEU A 75 -0.12 6.17 -13.94
N ASP A 76 -0.36 6.88 -15.03
CA ASP A 76 -1.40 7.91 -15.07
C ASP A 76 -2.48 7.54 -16.09
N PRO A 77 -3.63 7.01 -15.62
CA PRO A 77 -4.73 6.63 -16.49
C PRO A 77 -5.47 7.83 -17.11
N PHE A 78 -5.14 9.07 -16.72
CA PHE A 78 -5.64 10.26 -17.39
C PHE A 78 -4.89 10.54 -18.70
N PHE A 79 -3.58 10.32 -18.71
CA PHE A 79 -2.76 10.61 -19.88
C PHE A 79 -2.51 9.40 -20.78
N THR A 80 -2.76 8.19 -20.29
CA THR A 80 -2.48 6.97 -21.05
C THR A 80 -3.70 6.04 -21.11
N GLU A 81 -3.95 5.51 -22.29
CA GLU A 81 -4.93 4.42 -22.48
C GLU A 81 -4.50 3.16 -21.70
N ASP A 82 -5.46 2.31 -21.39
CA ASP A 82 -5.26 1.06 -20.65
C ASP A 82 -4.17 0.17 -21.26
N SER A 83 -4.10 0.09 -22.58
CA SER A 83 -3.11 -0.72 -23.30
C SER A 83 -1.69 -0.22 -23.05
N ILE A 84 -1.50 1.10 -23.05
CA ILE A 84 -0.22 1.76 -22.77
C ILE A 84 0.12 1.64 -21.29
N THR A 85 -0.86 1.86 -20.40
CA THR A 85 -0.70 1.69 -18.96
C THR A 85 -0.23 0.28 -18.60
N ARG A 86 -0.86 -0.75 -19.15
CA ARG A 86 -0.43 -2.15 -18.99
C ARG A 86 0.98 -2.41 -19.51
N LYS A 87 1.34 -1.82 -20.64
CA LYS A 87 2.68 -1.94 -21.22
C LYS A 87 3.75 -1.27 -20.35
N LEU A 88 3.47 -0.08 -19.81
CA LEU A 88 4.36 0.63 -18.89
C LEU A 88 4.58 -0.16 -17.59
N LEU A 89 3.51 -0.71 -17.02
CA LEU A 89 3.57 -1.57 -15.85
C LEU A 89 4.40 -2.83 -16.13
N SER A 90 4.11 -3.53 -17.21
CA SER A 90 4.84 -4.76 -17.60
C SER A 90 6.32 -4.49 -17.81
N LYS A 91 6.67 -3.39 -18.50
CA LYS A 91 8.07 -2.99 -18.72
C LYS A 91 8.81 -2.68 -17.40
N GLY A 92 8.12 -2.07 -16.44
CA GLY A 92 8.69 -1.81 -15.12
C GLY A 92 8.86 -3.07 -14.29
N GLN A 93 7.96 -4.04 -14.45
CA GLN A 93 8.02 -5.33 -13.76
C GLN A 93 9.03 -6.33 -14.35
N ASP A 94 9.60 -6.02 -15.52
CA ASP A 94 10.58 -6.91 -16.15
C ASP A 94 11.78 -7.13 -15.23
N SER A 95 12.09 -8.41 -14.97
CA SER A 95 13.11 -8.82 -13.99
C SER A 95 12.84 -8.46 -12.51
N ARG A 96 11.63 -8.05 -12.14
CA ARG A 96 11.24 -7.77 -10.76
C ARG A 96 10.39 -8.89 -10.17
N ASP A 97 10.53 -9.08 -8.84
CA ASP A 97 9.72 -10.07 -8.11
C ASP A 97 8.31 -9.54 -7.88
N LEU A 98 8.18 -8.26 -7.50
CA LEU A 98 6.92 -7.64 -7.14
C LEU A 98 6.88 -6.17 -7.53
N ALA A 99 5.74 -5.71 -8.06
CA ALA A 99 5.40 -4.30 -8.22
C ALA A 99 4.43 -3.85 -7.13
N VAL A 100 4.75 -2.73 -6.48
CA VAL A 100 3.85 -2.08 -5.52
C VAL A 100 3.36 -0.77 -6.13
N ILE A 101 2.04 -0.63 -6.25
CA ILE A 101 1.41 0.58 -6.79
C ILE A 101 0.80 1.35 -5.63
N GLU A 102 1.19 2.61 -5.46
CA GLU A 102 0.55 3.51 -4.52
C GLU A 102 -0.59 4.26 -5.20
N GLY A 103 -1.79 4.15 -4.65
CA GLY A 103 -2.97 4.86 -5.10
C GLY A 103 -2.94 6.36 -4.78
N VAL A 104 -3.81 7.12 -5.43
CA VAL A 104 -4.00 8.56 -5.22
C VAL A 104 -5.38 8.82 -4.61
N MET A 105 -5.53 9.88 -3.83
CA MET A 105 -6.79 10.32 -3.21
C MET A 105 -7.57 9.16 -2.53
N GLY A 106 -8.88 9.14 -2.60
CA GLY A 106 -9.69 7.97 -2.30
C GLY A 106 -9.71 6.98 -3.46
N LEU A 107 -10.01 5.71 -3.15
CA LEU A 107 -9.96 4.61 -4.12
C LEU A 107 -10.76 4.90 -5.39
N TYR A 108 -11.95 5.47 -5.24
CA TYR A 108 -12.88 5.77 -6.33
C TYR A 108 -12.84 7.21 -6.80
N ASP A 109 -12.03 8.08 -6.14
CA ASP A 109 -11.95 9.50 -6.46
C ASP A 109 -11.03 9.70 -7.66
N GLY A 110 -11.60 9.93 -8.81
CA GLY A 110 -10.88 10.20 -10.05
C GLY A 110 -11.11 11.63 -10.53
N LEU A 111 -11.42 11.80 -11.79
CA LEU A 111 -11.53 13.10 -12.45
C LEU A 111 -12.57 14.01 -11.78
N GLY A 112 -12.12 15.16 -11.32
CA GLY A 112 -12.95 16.12 -10.61
C GLY A 112 -13.41 15.67 -9.21
N GLY A 113 -12.85 14.57 -8.69
CA GLY A 113 -13.20 13.99 -7.38
C GLY A 113 -14.53 13.24 -7.35
N ILE A 114 -15.22 13.07 -8.49
CA ILE A 114 -16.56 12.48 -8.58
C ILE A 114 -16.60 11.30 -9.55
N ARG A 115 -15.81 11.36 -10.64
CA ARG A 115 -15.78 10.33 -11.67
C ARG A 115 -14.79 9.22 -11.30
N GLU A 116 -15.06 7.99 -11.75
CA GLU A 116 -14.13 6.88 -11.56
C GLU A 116 -12.90 6.98 -12.47
N GLU A 117 -13.02 7.66 -13.63
CA GLU A 117 -11.93 7.82 -14.58
C GLU A 117 -10.71 8.48 -13.91
N ALA A 118 -9.55 7.96 -14.20
CA ALA A 118 -8.27 8.35 -13.61
C ALA A 118 -8.14 8.11 -12.09
N SER A 119 -9.08 7.38 -11.48
CA SER A 119 -8.98 6.96 -10.08
C SER A 119 -7.98 5.81 -9.89
N SER A 120 -7.62 5.57 -8.63
CA SER A 120 -6.87 4.37 -8.24
C SER A 120 -7.60 3.08 -8.64
N TYR A 121 -8.94 3.07 -8.54
CA TYR A 121 -9.74 1.92 -8.92
C TYR A 121 -9.74 1.67 -10.45
N ALA A 122 -9.85 2.73 -11.24
CA ALA A 122 -9.72 2.64 -12.70
C ALA A 122 -8.36 2.04 -13.11
N LEU A 123 -7.27 2.50 -12.49
CA LEU A 123 -5.94 1.93 -12.71
C LEU A 123 -5.87 0.45 -12.30
N ALA A 124 -6.43 0.10 -11.16
CA ALA A 124 -6.46 -1.29 -10.69
C ALA A 124 -7.25 -2.20 -11.65
N LYS A 125 -8.41 -1.73 -12.17
CA LYS A 125 -9.19 -2.43 -13.19
C LYS A 125 -8.40 -2.60 -14.49
N ALA A 126 -7.84 -1.51 -15.02
CA ALA A 126 -7.07 -1.52 -16.26
C ALA A 126 -5.90 -2.51 -16.23
N THR A 127 -5.29 -2.69 -15.07
CA THR A 127 -4.12 -3.54 -14.87
C THR A 127 -4.44 -4.88 -14.20
N ASN A 128 -5.69 -5.14 -13.82
CA ASN A 128 -6.11 -6.30 -13.02
C ASN A 128 -5.23 -6.48 -11.77
N THR A 129 -5.06 -5.41 -11.01
CA THR A 129 -4.18 -5.38 -9.84
C THR A 129 -4.99 -5.54 -8.56
N PRO A 130 -4.68 -6.53 -7.71
CA PRO A 130 -5.32 -6.67 -6.40
C PRO A 130 -5.01 -5.48 -5.50
N ILE A 131 -6.00 -5.10 -4.67
CA ILE A 131 -5.96 -3.93 -3.80
C ILE A 131 -5.89 -4.37 -2.34
N LEU A 132 -4.97 -3.79 -1.58
CA LEU A 132 -5.04 -3.72 -0.12
C LEU A 132 -5.62 -2.36 0.26
N LEU A 133 -6.79 -2.38 0.89
CA LEU A 133 -7.48 -1.16 1.30
C LEU A 133 -6.99 -0.72 2.67
N THR A 134 -6.25 0.36 2.72
CA THR A 134 -5.75 0.98 3.96
C THR A 134 -6.82 1.86 4.57
N VAL A 135 -7.29 1.52 5.74
CA VAL A 135 -8.35 2.28 6.44
C VAL A 135 -7.81 2.89 7.71
N ASN A 136 -7.98 4.20 7.86
CA ASN A 136 -7.73 4.86 9.13
C ASN A 136 -8.89 4.52 10.09
N ALA A 137 -8.63 3.63 11.04
CA ALA A 137 -9.63 3.13 11.99
C ALA A 137 -9.60 3.87 13.35
N ARG A 138 -8.89 5.02 13.43
CA ARG A 138 -8.83 5.82 14.66
C ARG A 138 -10.23 6.25 15.13
N GLY A 139 -10.60 5.83 16.33
CA GLY A 139 -11.92 6.14 16.91
C GLY A 139 -13.09 5.38 16.28
N MET A 140 -12.83 4.41 15.41
CA MET A 140 -13.85 3.58 14.77
C MET A 140 -13.95 2.22 15.47
N GLY A 141 -15.15 1.76 15.69
CA GLY A 141 -15.49 0.39 16.08
C GLY A 141 -16.31 -0.26 14.97
N ARG A 142 -17.52 -0.71 15.29
CA ARG A 142 -18.44 -1.37 14.35
C ARG A 142 -18.78 -0.53 13.11
N SER A 143 -18.71 0.80 13.19
CA SER A 143 -18.90 1.70 12.04
C SER A 143 -17.88 1.45 10.92
N LEU A 144 -16.73 0.85 11.23
CA LEU A 144 -15.76 0.43 10.21
C LEU A 144 -16.34 -0.63 9.28
N LEU A 145 -17.15 -1.56 9.79
CA LEU A 145 -17.82 -2.57 8.96
C LEU A 145 -18.78 -1.94 7.95
N ALA A 146 -19.52 -0.89 8.36
CA ALA A 146 -20.41 -0.16 7.46
C ALA A 146 -19.62 0.55 6.34
N LEU A 147 -18.47 1.16 6.67
CA LEU A 147 -17.58 1.76 5.70
C LEU A 147 -17.05 0.71 4.70
N LEU A 148 -16.53 -0.40 5.20
CA LEU A 148 -16.00 -1.48 4.37
C LEU A 148 -17.07 -2.11 3.49
N SER A 149 -18.29 -2.31 4.02
CA SER A 149 -19.43 -2.81 3.24
C SER A 149 -19.69 -1.94 2.01
N GLY A 150 -19.70 -0.61 2.16
CA GLY A 150 -19.85 0.30 1.02
C GLY A 150 -18.74 0.15 -0.01
N PHE A 151 -17.47 0.12 0.43
CA PHE A 151 -16.34 -0.04 -0.48
C PHE A 151 -16.34 -1.37 -1.21
N LEU A 152 -16.66 -2.46 -0.53
CA LEU A 152 -16.74 -3.79 -1.13
C LEU A 152 -17.92 -3.93 -2.09
N GLN A 153 -19.05 -3.27 -1.82
CA GLN A 153 -20.19 -3.25 -2.72
C GLN A 153 -19.91 -2.45 -4.00
N TYR A 154 -19.12 -1.39 -3.90
CA TYR A 154 -18.67 -0.61 -5.06
C TYR A 154 -17.58 -1.32 -5.88
N ASP A 155 -16.88 -2.28 -5.31
CA ASP A 155 -15.86 -3.07 -5.98
C ASP A 155 -16.45 -4.15 -6.90
N THR A 156 -17.03 -3.71 -7.98
CA THR A 156 -17.68 -4.62 -8.96
C THR A 156 -16.71 -5.58 -9.66
N ALA A 157 -15.42 -5.25 -9.67
CA ALA A 157 -14.37 -6.11 -10.22
C ALA A 157 -13.74 -7.04 -9.18
N HIS A 158 -14.18 -6.96 -7.92
CA HIS A 158 -13.67 -7.77 -6.82
C HIS A 158 -12.15 -7.72 -6.67
N LEU A 159 -11.58 -6.52 -6.76
CA LEU A 159 -10.14 -6.29 -6.68
C LEU A 159 -9.64 -6.07 -5.25
N ILE A 160 -10.50 -5.66 -4.32
CA ILE A 160 -10.13 -5.53 -2.90
C ILE A 160 -9.93 -6.93 -2.32
N LYS A 161 -8.67 -7.26 -2.00
CA LYS A 161 -8.27 -8.61 -1.54
C LYS A 161 -7.82 -8.64 -0.08
N GLY A 162 -7.74 -7.49 0.57
CA GLY A 162 -7.39 -7.41 1.97
C GLY A 162 -7.51 -5.99 2.51
N VAL A 163 -7.46 -5.89 3.82
CA VAL A 163 -7.55 -4.64 4.57
C VAL A 163 -6.27 -4.43 5.36
N ILE A 164 -5.82 -3.19 5.43
CA ILE A 164 -4.78 -2.74 6.37
C ILE A 164 -5.44 -1.77 7.34
N LEU A 165 -5.42 -2.09 8.63
CA LEU A 165 -5.90 -1.21 9.68
C LEU A 165 -4.80 -0.22 10.05
N ASN A 166 -5.04 1.06 9.86
CA ASN A 166 -4.12 2.12 10.27
C ASN A 166 -4.66 2.88 11.47
N GLN A 167 -3.77 3.32 12.35
CA GLN A 167 -4.07 4.05 13.59
C GLN A 167 -5.02 3.29 14.53
N THR A 168 -4.88 1.98 14.58
CA THR A 168 -5.69 1.10 15.42
C THR A 168 -4.89 0.68 16.65
N PRO A 169 -5.39 0.85 17.89
CA PRO A 169 -4.73 0.30 19.07
C PRO A 169 -4.54 -1.20 18.96
N SER A 170 -3.34 -1.71 19.28
CA SER A 170 -2.99 -3.13 19.11
C SER A 170 -3.96 -4.07 19.83
N SER A 171 -4.43 -3.69 21.03
CA SER A 171 -5.42 -4.46 21.80
C SER A 171 -6.79 -4.57 21.11
N PHE A 172 -7.11 -3.68 20.19
CA PHE A 172 -8.39 -3.66 19.48
C PHE A 172 -8.28 -4.14 18.03
N ALA A 173 -7.08 -4.14 17.48
CA ALA A 173 -6.84 -4.54 16.10
C ALA A 173 -7.26 -6.01 15.84
N SER A 174 -6.94 -6.93 16.74
CA SER A 174 -7.31 -8.35 16.62
C SER A 174 -8.83 -8.55 16.67
N VAL A 175 -9.54 -7.77 17.48
CA VAL A 175 -11.01 -7.82 17.55
C VAL A 175 -11.62 -7.34 16.25
N LEU A 176 -11.16 -6.19 15.73
CA LEU A 176 -11.64 -5.67 14.44
C LEU A 176 -11.28 -6.59 13.27
N ALA A 177 -10.08 -7.16 13.27
CA ALA A 177 -9.66 -8.10 12.23
C ALA A 177 -10.60 -9.31 12.16
N LYS A 178 -10.89 -9.93 13.30
CA LYS A 178 -11.81 -11.04 13.37
C LYS A 178 -13.20 -10.68 12.84
N GLU A 179 -13.76 -9.57 13.29
CA GLU A 179 -15.09 -9.11 12.83
C GLU A 179 -15.12 -8.84 11.31
N ILE A 180 -14.05 -8.26 10.74
CA ILE A 180 -13.93 -7.99 9.30
C ILE A 180 -13.85 -9.31 8.52
N GLU A 181 -13.00 -10.24 8.96
CA GLU A 181 -12.80 -11.53 8.29
C GLU A 181 -14.05 -12.40 8.32
N GLU A 182 -14.74 -12.45 9.47
CA GLU A 182 -15.99 -13.19 9.62
C GLU A 182 -17.14 -12.57 8.80
N THR A 183 -17.18 -11.23 8.67
CA THR A 183 -18.27 -10.54 7.97
C THR A 183 -18.08 -10.54 6.46
N PHE A 184 -16.85 -10.30 5.98
CA PHE A 184 -16.59 -10.04 4.57
C PHE A 184 -15.76 -11.11 3.86
N HIS A 185 -15.20 -12.06 4.59
CA HIS A 185 -14.33 -13.11 4.08
C HIS A 185 -13.09 -12.57 3.34
N ILE A 186 -12.59 -11.41 3.79
CA ILE A 186 -11.34 -10.80 3.33
C ILE A 186 -10.36 -10.66 4.51
N PRO A 187 -9.07 -10.95 4.33
CA PRO A 187 -8.10 -10.89 5.42
C PRO A 187 -7.77 -9.45 5.83
N VAL A 188 -7.50 -9.26 7.12
CA VAL A 188 -6.78 -8.10 7.62
C VAL A 188 -5.29 -8.45 7.63
N VAL A 189 -4.57 -7.96 6.64
CA VAL A 189 -3.18 -8.38 6.39
C VAL A 189 -2.14 -7.67 7.26
N ALA A 190 -2.50 -6.53 7.85
CA ALA A 190 -1.64 -5.81 8.78
C ALA A 190 -2.43 -4.82 9.62
N SER A 191 -1.91 -4.44 10.77
CA SER A 191 -2.42 -3.35 11.56
C SER A 191 -1.29 -2.46 12.08
N PHE A 192 -1.45 -1.15 11.93
CA PHE A 192 -0.51 -0.14 12.38
C PHE A 192 -1.09 0.62 13.56
N PRO A 193 -0.47 0.57 14.74
CA PRO A 193 -0.92 1.31 15.90
C PRO A 193 -0.71 2.82 15.73
N VAL A 194 -1.39 3.62 16.55
CA VAL A 194 -1.08 5.05 16.67
C VAL A 194 0.32 5.17 17.26
N ARG A 195 1.21 5.80 16.52
CA ARG A 195 2.60 6.02 16.94
C ARG A 195 3.04 7.43 16.59
N ASP A 196 3.25 8.24 17.61
CA ASP A 196 3.69 9.63 17.44
C ASP A 196 5.19 9.71 17.01
N ASP A 197 5.98 8.70 17.38
CA ASP A 197 7.41 8.61 17.03
C ASP A 197 7.70 8.33 15.55
N VAL A 198 6.69 7.83 14.81
CA VAL A 198 6.78 7.56 13.37
C VAL A 198 5.81 8.41 12.54
N ARG A 199 5.09 9.32 13.19
CA ARG A 199 4.15 10.20 12.50
C ARG A 199 4.92 11.12 11.54
N ILE A 200 4.58 11.01 10.26
CA ILE A 200 4.97 11.99 9.25
C ILE A 200 3.71 12.81 9.00
N GLU A 201 3.77 14.09 9.30
CA GLU A 201 2.61 14.97 9.06
C GLU A 201 2.29 14.98 7.57
N SER A 202 1.02 14.79 7.22
CA SER A 202 0.57 14.68 5.82
C SER A 202 0.89 15.93 4.99
N ARG A 203 1.03 17.09 5.63
CA ARG A 203 1.47 18.33 5.00
C ARG A 203 2.93 18.27 4.55
N HIS A 204 3.75 17.43 5.16
CA HIS A 204 5.15 17.28 4.82
C HIS A 204 5.39 16.29 3.68
N LEU A 205 4.53 15.29 3.50
CA LEU A 205 4.65 14.32 2.40
C LEU A 205 4.37 14.91 1.01
N GLY A 206 3.72 16.08 0.94
CA GLY A 206 3.40 16.72 -0.34
C GLY A 206 4.21 18.00 -0.66
N LEU A 207 5.05 18.49 0.26
CA LEU A 207 5.73 19.79 0.10
C LEU A 207 7.19 19.81 0.60
N ILE A 208 7.65 18.75 1.29
CA ILE A 208 9.03 18.67 1.82
C ILE A 208 9.73 17.49 1.16
N LEU A 209 10.98 17.72 0.76
CA LEU A 209 11.80 16.66 0.19
C LEU A 209 12.13 15.60 1.26
N PRO A 210 12.24 14.32 0.89
CA PRO A 210 12.55 13.24 1.82
C PRO A 210 13.81 13.51 2.67
N GLU A 211 14.77 14.21 2.10
CA GLU A 211 16.06 14.55 2.73
C GLU A 211 15.91 15.57 3.84
N GLU A 212 14.83 16.36 3.83
CA GLU A 212 14.54 17.40 4.82
C GLU A 212 13.83 16.85 6.07
N ILE A 213 13.41 15.57 6.07
CA ILE A 213 12.75 14.94 7.21
C ILE A 213 13.77 14.22 8.10
N PRO A 214 14.07 14.77 9.29
CA PRO A 214 15.04 14.14 10.19
C PRO A 214 14.65 12.72 10.57
N GLY A 215 15.59 11.78 10.45
CA GLY A 215 15.41 10.41 10.89
C GLY A 215 14.36 9.59 10.09
N LEU A 216 13.96 10.04 8.89
CA LEU A 216 12.94 9.37 8.05
C LEU A 216 13.29 7.90 7.82
N LYS A 217 14.50 7.55 7.44
CA LYS A 217 14.93 6.16 7.23
C LYS A 217 14.73 5.29 8.47
N GLN A 218 15.05 5.80 9.65
CA GLN A 218 14.84 5.07 10.90
C GLN A 218 13.36 4.90 11.23
N ARG A 219 12.54 5.90 10.94
CA ARG A 219 11.08 5.82 11.12
C ARG A 219 10.47 4.76 10.21
N LEU A 220 10.84 4.73 8.93
CA LEU A 220 10.38 3.72 7.98
C LEU A 220 10.86 2.32 8.37
N TYR A 221 12.09 2.19 8.83
CA TYR A 221 12.60 0.93 9.36
C TYR A 221 11.77 0.43 10.55
N ARG A 222 11.42 1.29 11.51
CA ARG A 222 10.56 0.91 12.63
C ARG A 222 9.15 0.50 12.18
N LEU A 223 8.62 1.14 11.16
CA LEU A 223 7.32 0.77 10.58
C LEU A 223 7.39 -0.55 9.83
N SER A 224 8.49 -0.83 9.13
CA SER A 224 8.65 -2.12 8.44
C SER A 224 8.70 -3.30 9.41
N GLN A 225 9.23 -3.10 10.62
CA GLN A 225 9.25 -4.15 11.66
C GLN A 225 7.83 -4.55 12.10
N ILE A 226 6.85 -3.63 12.10
CA ILE A 226 5.45 -3.96 12.41
C ILE A 226 4.91 -5.00 11.42
N LEU A 227 5.31 -4.92 10.14
CA LEU A 227 4.90 -5.88 9.11
C LEU A 227 5.61 -7.24 9.23
N ASN A 228 6.73 -7.30 9.92
CA ASN A 228 7.44 -8.56 10.16
C ASN A 228 6.87 -9.34 11.35
N ASP A 229 6.14 -8.64 12.23
CA ASP A 229 5.54 -9.21 13.44
C ASP A 229 4.06 -9.63 13.22
N THR A 230 3.50 -9.36 12.04
CA THR A 230 2.15 -9.75 11.61
C THR A 230 2.20 -10.88 10.60
#